data_cffba97cff29cabc70d091c53620d4e0
#
_entry.id   cffba97cff29cabc70d091c53620d4e0
#
_cell.length_a   1.000
_cell.length_b   1.000
_cell.length_c   1.000
_cell.angle_alpha   90.00
_cell.angle_beta   90.00
_cell.angle_gamma   90.00
#
_symmetry.space_group_name_H-M   'P 1'
#
loop_
_entity.id
_entity.type
_entity.pdbx_description
1 polymer ?
#
loop_
_entity_poly.entity_id
_entity_poly.type
_entity_poly.pdbx_seq_one_letter_code
_entity_poly.pdbx_strand_id
1 'polypeptide(L)'
;QIALQADPRFMLITYDQLPRVKSVIISLLSSGNVYMFLDESHRIKGGKQIKRADAILEMAHLPKRKLIMSGTPMPQSPKDLISQFLFLYPTKDVSETTVIDLIQPIFVRTTKGQLGIPKLDHKVVQVPMTQLQREIYITLKSEVRRQLNPTLSDSSRYELRRIGKCVMKVMEFVSNPALLSNDMDYAFDRRVGALLLASDGPKIDYVCRRARELAAAGKKVIIWSSFVQNVELIALRLSDLGAEFIHGGVDAGDENDFDTR
;
A
#
# COMPACT_ATOMS: atom_id res chain seq x y z
N GLN A 1 -2.97 -26.23 8.86
CA GLN A 1 -2.56 -27.47 9.59
C GLN A 1 -1.54 -28.28 8.79
N ILE A 2 -1.70 -28.44 7.48
CA ILE A 2 -0.79 -29.19 6.61
C ILE A 2 0.63 -28.60 6.64
N ALA A 3 0.76 -27.29 6.56
CA ALA A 3 2.06 -26.60 6.61
C ALA A 3 2.83 -26.80 7.93
N LEU A 4 2.15 -27.06 9.04
CA LEU A 4 2.77 -27.34 10.34
C LEU A 4 3.23 -28.80 10.48
N GLN A 5 2.59 -29.73 9.75
CA GLN A 5 3.01 -31.14 9.75
C GLN A 5 4.36 -31.36 9.07
N ALA A 6 4.76 -30.42 8.20
CA ALA A 6 6.05 -30.45 7.51
C ALA A 6 7.24 -29.97 8.39
N ASP A 7 7.01 -29.56 9.66
CA ASP A 7 8.01 -28.98 10.58
C ASP A 7 8.86 -27.88 9.91
N PRO A 8 8.22 -26.81 9.39
CA PRO A 8 8.92 -25.82 8.60
C PRO A 8 9.91 -25.04 9.47
N ARG A 9 11.13 -24.90 8.96
CA ARG A 9 12.19 -24.11 9.61
C ARG A 9 11.84 -22.62 9.65
N PHE A 10 11.09 -22.13 8.67
CA PHE A 10 10.59 -20.76 8.57
C PHE A 10 9.11 -20.77 8.21
N MET A 11 8.36 -19.84 8.81
CA MET A 11 6.94 -19.66 8.50
C MET A 11 6.66 -18.17 8.28
N LEU A 12 6.00 -17.82 7.19
CA LEU A 12 5.53 -16.47 6.89
C LEU A 12 4.01 -16.43 7.04
N ILE A 13 3.53 -15.42 7.77
CA ILE A 13 2.09 -15.20 8.00
C ILE A 13 1.80 -13.71 7.85
N THR A 14 0.76 -13.38 7.10
CA THR A 14 0.33 -11.98 7.01
C THR A 14 -0.40 -11.55 8.28
N TYR A 15 -0.32 -10.25 8.61
CA TYR A 15 -1.01 -9.68 9.76
C TYR A 15 -2.53 -9.92 9.74
N ASP A 16 -3.14 -9.97 8.57
CA ASP A 16 -4.58 -10.12 8.40
C ASP A 16 -5.04 -11.59 8.48
N GLN A 17 -4.14 -12.55 8.24
CA GLN A 17 -4.39 -13.98 8.43
C GLN A 17 -4.21 -14.41 9.89
N LEU A 18 -3.32 -13.75 10.63
CA LEU A 18 -2.93 -14.16 11.98
C LEU A 18 -4.14 -14.33 12.93
N PRO A 19 -5.14 -13.45 12.99
CA PRO A 19 -6.31 -13.62 13.85
C PRO A 19 -7.10 -14.91 13.57
N ARG A 20 -7.09 -15.39 12.32
CA ARG A 20 -7.82 -16.61 11.90
C ARG A 20 -7.13 -17.90 12.33
N VAL A 21 -5.81 -17.86 12.45
CA VAL A 21 -4.97 -19.02 12.80
C VAL A 21 -4.36 -18.88 14.18
N LYS A 22 -4.82 -17.93 14.98
CA LYS A 22 -4.25 -17.57 16.29
C LYS A 22 -4.04 -18.78 17.21
N SER A 23 -5.02 -19.65 17.36
CA SER A 23 -4.94 -20.84 18.24
C SER A 23 -3.81 -21.78 17.82
N VAL A 24 -3.63 -21.97 16.53
CA VAL A 24 -2.59 -22.84 15.96
C VAL A 24 -1.21 -22.22 16.23
N ILE A 25 -1.07 -20.91 16.04
CA ILE A 25 0.20 -20.20 16.30
C ILE A 25 0.52 -20.20 17.79
N ILE A 26 -0.44 -19.99 18.68
CA ILE A 26 -0.25 -20.10 20.13
C ILE A 26 0.26 -21.49 20.49
N SER A 27 -0.33 -22.55 19.95
CA SER A 27 0.14 -23.94 20.18
C SER A 27 1.58 -24.13 19.74
N LEU A 28 1.93 -23.63 18.55
CA LEU A 28 3.30 -23.68 18.02
C LEU A 28 4.29 -22.90 18.93
N LEU A 29 3.95 -21.67 19.28
CA LEU A 29 4.80 -20.83 20.15
C LEU A 29 5.01 -21.43 21.55
N SER A 30 3.99 -22.13 22.05
CA SER A 30 4.04 -22.79 23.40
C SER A 30 4.85 -24.08 23.38
N SER A 31 5.02 -24.73 22.24
CA SER A 31 5.66 -26.04 22.15
C SER A 31 7.19 -26.00 22.05
N GLY A 32 7.83 -24.82 21.84
CA GLY A 32 9.25 -24.86 21.56
C GLY A 32 10.00 -23.55 21.47
N ASN A 33 11.17 -23.64 20.87
CA ASN A 33 12.16 -22.58 20.68
C ASN A 33 11.80 -21.71 19.45
N VAL A 34 10.62 -21.11 19.44
CA VAL A 34 10.16 -20.30 18.32
C VAL A 34 10.56 -18.84 18.51
N TYR A 35 11.09 -18.23 17.47
CA TYR A 35 11.40 -16.81 17.39
C TYR A 35 10.33 -16.12 16.54
N MET A 36 9.87 -14.96 16.96
CA MET A 36 8.84 -14.21 16.23
C MET A 36 9.38 -12.84 15.81
N PHE A 37 9.36 -12.59 14.51
CA PHE A 37 9.78 -11.34 13.89
C PHE A 37 8.59 -10.64 13.27
N LEU A 38 8.44 -9.35 13.54
CA LEU A 38 7.41 -8.52 12.91
C LEU A 38 8.07 -7.57 11.92
N ASP A 39 7.84 -7.82 10.63
CA ASP A 39 8.19 -6.85 9.60
C ASP A 39 7.08 -5.81 9.46
N GLU A 40 7.43 -4.58 9.11
CA GLU A 40 6.50 -3.44 9.10
C GLU A 40 5.68 -3.34 10.41
N SER A 41 6.38 -3.43 11.54
CA SER A 41 5.77 -3.49 12.89
C SER A 41 4.82 -2.32 13.22
N HIS A 42 4.93 -1.19 12.53
CA HIS A 42 3.97 -0.10 12.65
C HIS A 42 2.51 -0.52 12.33
N ARG A 43 2.29 -1.68 11.67
CA ARG A 43 0.96 -2.23 11.40
C ARG A 43 0.20 -2.68 12.65
N ILE A 44 0.88 -2.83 13.80
CA ILE A 44 0.23 -3.12 15.09
C ILE A 44 -0.04 -1.86 15.92
N LYS A 45 0.24 -0.65 15.40
CA LYS A 45 -0.16 0.60 16.04
C LYS A 45 -1.67 0.59 16.31
N GLY A 46 -2.14 1.13 17.40
CA GLY A 46 -3.55 1.08 17.80
C GLY A 46 -3.91 -0.08 18.75
N GLY A 47 -2.97 -0.98 19.00
CA GLY A 47 -3.05 -1.96 20.08
C GLY A 47 -4.31 -2.84 20.03
N LYS A 48 -4.86 -3.13 21.19
CA LYS A 48 -6.02 -4.04 21.36
C LYS A 48 -7.30 -3.62 20.62
N GLN A 49 -7.38 -2.38 20.12
CA GLN A 49 -8.54 -1.92 19.34
C GLN A 49 -8.55 -2.48 17.91
N ILE A 50 -7.43 -3.00 17.44
CA ILE A 50 -7.28 -3.56 16.09
C ILE A 50 -7.07 -5.08 16.20
N LYS A 51 -7.95 -5.88 15.61
CA LYS A 51 -7.94 -7.35 15.70
C LYS A 51 -6.58 -7.99 15.47
N ARG A 52 -5.82 -7.53 14.46
CA ARG A 52 -4.48 -8.08 14.15
C ARG A 52 -3.44 -7.74 15.22
N ALA A 53 -3.52 -6.53 15.78
CA ALA A 53 -2.61 -6.10 16.84
C ALA A 53 -2.94 -6.78 18.16
N ASP A 54 -4.22 -6.92 18.48
CA ASP A 54 -4.70 -7.65 19.65
C ASP A 54 -4.23 -9.10 19.63
N ALA A 55 -4.41 -9.81 18.54
CA ALA A 55 -3.94 -11.19 18.37
C ALA A 55 -2.42 -11.33 18.60
N ILE A 56 -1.62 -10.37 18.15
CA ILE A 56 -0.16 -10.38 18.35
C ILE A 56 0.19 -10.10 19.80
N LEU A 57 -0.45 -9.11 20.42
CA LEU A 57 -0.16 -8.74 21.81
C LEU A 57 -0.56 -9.83 22.80
N GLU A 58 -1.64 -10.56 22.54
CA GLU A 58 -2.03 -11.71 23.37
C GLU A 58 -0.97 -12.82 23.41
N MET A 59 -0.29 -13.08 22.29
CA MET A 59 0.75 -14.10 22.21
C MET A 59 2.17 -13.58 22.44
N ALA A 60 2.33 -12.29 22.73
CA ALA A 60 3.65 -11.64 22.83
C ALA A 60 4.56 -12.20 23.92
N HIS A 61 4.01 -12.92 24.90
CA HIS A 61 4.77 -13.55 25.99
C HIS A 61 5.31 -14.94 25.64
N LEU A 62 4.85 -15.56 24.54
CA LEU A 62 5.18 -16.94 24.18
C LEU A 62 6.51 -17.10 23.41
N PRO A 63 6.86 -16.23 22.44
CA PRO A 63 8.08 -16.42 21.67
C PRO A 63 9.33 -16.33 22.53
N LYS A 64 10.30 -17.23 22.30
CA LYS A 64 11.59 -17.22 23.01
C LYS A 64 12.44 -15.98 22.69
N ARG A 65 12.38 -15.49 21.46
CA ARG A 65 13.03 -14.26 21.01
C ARG A 65 12.08 -13.47 20.12
N LYS A 66 12.21 -12.17 20.16
CA LYS A 66 11.36 -11.24 19.42
C LYS A 66 12.20 -10.17 18.76
N LEU A 67 11.83 -9.80 17.56
CA LEU A 67 12.38 -8.68 16.80
C LEU A 67 11.26 -7.93 16.10
N ILE A 68 11.39 -6.63 16.03
CA ILE A 68 10.51 -5.79 15.21
C ILE A 68 11.33 -5.00 14.21
N MET A 69 10.83 -4.84 13.01
CA MET A 69 11.45 -4.09 11.93
C MET A 69 10.41 -3.12 11.33
N SER A 70 10.83 -1.90 11.05
CA SER A 70 9.99 -0.93 10.34
C SER A 70 10.83 0.20 9.78
N GLY A 71 10.54 0.63 8.55
CA GLY A 71 11.09 1.86 7.99
C GLY A 71 10.46 3.13 8.59
N THR A 72 9.26 3.00 9.18
CA THR A 72 8.47 4.10 9.76
C THR A 72 7.85 3.67 11.10
N PRO A 73 8.64 3.46 12.17
CA PRO A 73 8.13 2.92 13.43
C PRO A 73 7.11 3.84 14.12
N MET A 74 7.21 5.13 13.90
CA MET A 74 6.36 6.16 14.49
C MET A 74 5.75 7.06 13.39
N PRO A 75 4.72 6.59 12.63
CA PRO A 75 4.18 7.36 11.51
C PRO A 75 3.38 8.59 11.93
N GLN A 76 2.81 8.68 13.12
CA GLN A 76 1.95 9.78 13.56
C GLN A 76 2.40 10.38 14.89
N SER A 77 2.59 9.57 15.93
CA SER A 77 2.92 10.04 17.27
C SER A 77 3.64 8.96 18.09
N PRO A 78 4.23 9.29 19.26
CA PRO A 78 4.83 8.32 20.16
C PRO A 78 3.88 7.19 20.58
N LYS A 79 2.58 7.42 20.58
CA LYS A 79 1.55 6.41 20.84
C LYS A 79 1.64 5.21 19.90
N ASP A 80 2.11 5.40 18.66
CA ASP A 80 2.29 4.33 17.69
C ASP A 80 3.36 3.31 18.12
N LEU A 81 4.28 3.70 19.00
CA LEU A 81 5.34 2.83 19.54
C LEU A 81 4.89 1.95 20.70
N ILE A 82 3.83 2.30 21.42
CA ILE A 82 3.37 1.59 22.61
C ILE A 82 3.12 0.11 22.33
N SER A 83 2.34 -0.20 21.30
CA SER A 83 2.03 -1.60 20.94
C SER A 83 3.28 -2.36 20.48
N GLN A 84 4.19 -1.70 19.78
CA GLN A 84 5.45 -2.28 19.34
C GLN A 84 6.36 -2.60 20.52
N PHE A 85 6.42 -1.70 21.50
CA PHE A 85 7.17 -1.94 22.74
C PHE A 85 6.55 -3.05 23.59
N LEU A 86 5.20 -3.07 23.74
CA LEU A 86 4.49 -4.12 24.47
C LEU A 86 4.62 -5.50 23.81
N PHE A 87 4.78 -5.57 22.50
CA PHE A 87 5.13 -6.84 21.86
C PHE A 87 6.51 -7.33 22.33
N LEU A 88 7.51 -6.47 22.43
CA LEU A 88 8.85 -6.85 22.89
C LEU A 88 8.86 -7.14 24.39
N TYR A 89 8.21 -6.31 25.18
CA TYR A 89 8.19 -6.35 26.65
C TYR A 89 6.76 -6.33 27.20
N PRO A 90 6.02 -7.44 27.12
CA PRO A 90 4.59 -7.47 27.42
C PRO A 90 4.20 -7.19 28.88
N THR A 91 5.16 -7.30 29.81
CA THR A 91 4.95 -7.07 31.25
C THR A 91 5.39 -5.68 31.73
N LYS A 92 5.97 -4.87 30.85
CA LYS A 92 6.43 -3.53 31.20
C LYS A 92 5.32 -2.51 31.10
N ASP A 93 5.25 -1.64 32.07
CA ASP A 93 4.40 -0.46 32.00
C ASP A 93 4.99 0.56 31.04
N VAL A 94 4.14 1.12 30.16
CA VAL A 94 4.54 2.05 29.09
C VAL A 94 3.44 3.03 28.79
N SER A 95 3.80 4.30 28.66
CA SER A 95 2.93 5.40 28.29
C SER A 95 3.46 6.15 27.06
N GLU A 96 2.69 7.05 26.53
CA GLU A 96 3.09 7.91 25.40
C GLU A 96 4.30 8.79 25.77
N THR A 97 4.43 9.17 27.04
CA THR A 97 5.53 10.01 27.54
C THR A 97 6.82 9.22 27.79
N THR A 98 6.73 7.93 28.09
CA THR A 98 7.89 7.11 28.47
C THR A 98 8.41 6.20 27.35
N VAL A 99 7.60 5.94 26.32
CA VAL A 99 7.92 4.93 25.31
C VAL A 99 9.18 5.24 24.51
N ILE A 100 9.48 6.52 24.23
CA ILE A 100 10.67 6.93 23.48
C ILE A 100 11.93 6.56 24.26
N ASP A 101 11.98 6.91 25.55
CA ASP A 101 13.13 6.63 26.42
C ASP A 101 13.34 5.12 26.61
N LEU A 102 12.24 4.36 26.72
CA LEU A 102 12.28 2.92 26.85
C LEU A 102 12.76 2.19 25.58
N ILE A 103 12.46 2.73 24.41
CA ILE A 103 12.89 2.15 23.12
C ILE A 103 14.33 2.53 22.77
N GLN A 104 14.79 3.71 23.15
CA GLN A 104 16.09 4.25 22.76
C GLN A 104 17.25 3.26 22.93
N PRO A 105 17.43 2.56 24.06
CA PRO A 105 18.58 1.65 24.28
C PRO A 105 18.53 0.37 23.43
N ILE A 106 17.40 0.03 22.86
CA ILE A 106 17.19 -1.19 22.05
C ILE A 106 16.95 -0.88 20.57
N PHE A 107 17.00 0.39 20.18
CA PHE A 107 16.68 0.85 18.85
C PHE A 107 17.94 1.05 18.00
N VAL A 108 18.00 0.31 16.89
CA VAL A 108 19.04 0.49 15.87
C VAL A 108 18.43 1.10 14.63
N ARG A 109 19.01 2.20 14.18
CA ARG A 109 18.56 2.90 12.97
C ARG A 109 19.71 3.12 12.01
N THR A 110 19.53 2.68 10.77
CA THR A 110 20.41 3.00 9.66
C THR A 110 19.73 3.99 8.74
N THR A 111 20.33 5.15 8.50
CA THR A 111 19.79 6.17 7.61
C THR A 111 20.29 5.97 6.17
N LYS A 112 19.54 6.47 5.19
CA LYS A 112 19.96 6.44 3.77
C LYS A 112 21.33 7.10 3.55
N GLY A 113 21.65 8.15 4.32
CA GLY A 113 22.95 8.82 4.24
C GLY A 113 24.11 7.94 4.69
N GLN A 114 23.91 7.09 5.72
CA GLN A 114 24.90 6.13 6.20
C GLN A 114 25.15 4.98 5.20
N LEU A 115 24.15 4.68 4.33
CA LEU A 115 24.28 3.65 3.32
C LEU A 115 24.99 4.12 2.04
N GLY A 116 25.40 5.39 1.94
CA GLY A 116 26.04 5.92 0.75
C GLY A 116 25.14 5.96 -0.49
N ILE A 117 23.82 5.86 -0.30
CA ILE A 117 22.85 5.88 -1.41
C ILE A 117 22.83 7.29 -2.02
N PRO A 118 22.91 7.43 -3.35
CA PRO A 118 22.82 8.72 -4.03
C PRO A 118 21.55 9.48 -3.62
N LYS A 119 21.63 10.80 -3.57
CA LYS A 119 20.48 11.65 -3.28
C LYS A 119 19.41 11.46 -4.35
N LEU A 120 18.17 11.36 -3.92
CA LEU A 120 17.01 11.34 -4.81
C LEU A 120 16.83 12.72 -5.45
N ASP A 121 16.84 12.79 -6.78
CA ASP A 121 16.43 13.96 -7.54
C ASP A 121 14.92 13.85 -7.83
N HIS A 122 14.12 14.62 -7.11
CA HIS A 122 12.66 14.60 -7.21
C HIS A 122 12.19 15.69 -8.17
N LYS A 123 11.58 15.27 -9.29
CA LYS A 123 11.02 16.17 -10.30
C LYS A 123 9.51 16.00 -10.41
N VAL A 124 8.78 17.09 -10.29
CA VAL A 124 7.34 17.13 -10.57
C VAL A 124 7.15 17.57 -12.02
N VAL A 125 6.52 16.73 -12.82
CA VAL A 125 6.19 17.04 -14.20
C VAL A 125 4.70 17.29 -14.32
N GLN A 126 4.33 18.48 -14.80
CA GLN A 126 2.94 18.83 -15.10
C GLN A 126 2.63 18.43 -16.53
N VAL A 127 1.68 17.51 -16.69
CA VAL A 127 1.19 17.09 -18.01
C VAL A 127 -0.16 17.76 -18.26
N PRO A 128 -0.28 18.66 -19.25
CA PRO A 128 -1.51 19.36 -19.52
C PRO A 128 -2.60 18.39 -20.05
N MET A 129 -3.83 18.64 -19.63
CA MET A 129 -5.00 17.95 -20.17
C MET A 129 -5.30 18.45 -21.60
N THR A 130 -5.86 17.60 -22.45
CA THR A 130 -6.51 18.05 -23.68
C THR A 130 -7.70 18.94 -23.34
N GLN A 131 -8.18 19.75 -24.31
CA GLN A 131 -9.35 20.61 -24.10
C GLN A 131 -10.57 19.79 -23.66
N LEU A 132 -10.88 18.72 -24.38
CA LEU A 132 -12.01 17.83 -24.07
C LEU A 132 -11.86 17.19 -22.66
N GLN A 133 -10.67 16.73 -22.33
CA GLN A 133 -10.40 16.18 -20.98
C GLN A 133 -10.62 17.24 -19.89
N ARG A 134 -10.22 18.48 -20.14
CA ARG A 134 -10.41 19.57 -19.19
C ARG A 134 -11.88 19.91 -18.95
N GLU A 135 -12.70 19.92 -20.00
CA GLU A 135 -14.14 20.16 -19.92
C GLU A 135 -14.82 19.08 -19.06
N ILE A 136 -14.52 17.81 -19.32
CA ILE A 136 -15.05 16.69 -18.51
C ILE A 136 -14.54 16.77 -17.06
N TYR A 137 -13.27 17.10 -16.86
CA TYR A 137 -12.71 17.28 -15.51
C TYR A 137 -13.45 18.36 -14.70
N ILE A 138 -13.78 19.49 -15.32
CA ILE A 138 -14.53 20.57 -14.66
C ILE A 138 -15.92 20.08 -14.26
N THR A 139 -16.58 19.32 -15.11
CA THR A 139 -17.89 18.73 -14.81
C THR A 139 -17.82 17.75 -13.63
N LEU A 140 -16.87 16.82 -13.64
CA LEU A 140 -16.65 15.88 -12.54
C LEU A 140 -16.31 16.58 -11.21
N LYS A 141 -15.44 17.61 -11.27
CA LYS A 141 -15.07 18.39 -10.10
C LYS A 141 -16.25 19.18 -9.52
N SER A 142 -17.13 19.71 -10.36
CA SER A 142 -18.33 20.42 -9.90
C SER A 142 -19.33 19.47 -9.24
N GLU A 143 -19.44 18.24 -9.72
CA GLU A 143 -20.23 17.17 -9.10
C GLU A 143 -19.74 16.85 -7.69
N VAL A 144 -18.42 16.64 -7.53
CA VAL A 144 -17.80 16.43 -6.21
C VAL A 144 -18.08 17.60 -5.26
N ARG A 145 -17.93 18.85 -5.75
CA ARG A 145 -18.23 20.04 -4.93
C ARG A 145 -19.70 20.10 -4.50
N ARG A 146 -20.63 19.77 -5.41
CA ARG A 146 -22.05 19.73 -5.09
C ARG A 146 -22.38 18.74 -3.99
N GLN A 147 -21.68 17.60 -3.97
CA GLN A 147 -21.86 16.57 -2.95
C GLN A 147 -21.19 16.91 -1.62
N LEU A 148 -20.16 17.77 -1.61
CA LEU A 148 -19.48 18.21 -0.40
C LEU A 148 -20.23 19.31 0.36
N ASN A 149 -20.99 20.17 -0.35
CA ASN A 149 -21.57 21.40 0.21
C ASN A 149 -22.70 21.25 1.26
N PRO A 150 -23.49 20.17 1.36
CA PRO A 150 -24.55 20.10 2.36
C PRO A 150 -24.17 19.52 3.73
N THR A 151 -22.97 19.02 3.96
CA THR A 151 -22.85 17.89 4.91
C THR A 151 -21.72 17.91 5.91
N LEU A 152 -21.02 19.00 6.11
CA LEU A 152 -19.87 19.01 7.05
C LEU A 152 -20.28 18.97 8.54
N SER A 153 -21.57 19.07 8.87
CA SER A 153 -22.02 19.12 10.26
C SER A 153 -22.51 17.76 10.84
N ASP A 154 -22.84 16.79 9.99
CA ASP A 154 -23.40 15.49 10.47
C ASP A 154 -23.20 14.34 9.48
N SER A 155 -21.95 14.13 9.06
CA SER A 155 -21.62 13.16 7.98
C SER A 155 -21.77 11.72 8.44
N SER A 156 -22.81 11.06 8.01
CA SER A 156 -22.95 9.61 8.17
C SER A 156 -21.82 8.86 7.40
N ARG A 157 -21.47 7.64 7.87
CA ARG A 157 -20.50 6.78 7.16
C ARG A 157 -20.87 6.52 5.70
N TYR A 158 -22.14 6.57 5.37
CA TYR A 158 -22.65 6.41 4.01
C TYR A 158 -22.26 7.60 3.12
N GLU A 159 -22.41 8.82 3.61
CA GLU A 159 -22.06 10.04 2.89
C GLU A 159 -20.56 10.16 2.64
N LEU A 160 -19.74 9.84 3.64
CA LEU A 160 -18.28 9.79 3.48
C LEU A 160 -17.86 8.77 2.39
N ARG A 161 -18.51 7.61 2.32
CA ARG A 161 -18.27 6.63 1.25
C ARG A 161 -18.69 7.15 -0.12
N ARG A 162 -19.81 7.85 -0.21
CA ARG A 162 -20.28 8.44 -1.46
C ARG A 162 -19.33 9.50 -1.98
N ILE A 163 -18.90 10.41 -1.12
CA ILE A 163 -17.88 11.42 -1.43
C ILE A 163 -16.59 10.76 -1.88
N GLY A 164 -16.12 9.75 -1.15
CA GLY A 164 -14.93 8.99 -1.48
C GLY A 164 -15.00 8.38 -2.88
N LYS A 165 -16.13 7.80 -3.29
CA LYS A 165 -16.33 7.28 -4.64
C LYS A 165 -16.21 8.39 -5.70
N CYS A 166 -16.82 9.55 -5.49
CA CYS A 166 -16.73 10.65 -6.44
C CYS A 166 -15.31 11.20 -6.58
N VAL A 167 -14.56 11.30 -5.48
CA VAL A 167 -13.14 11.69 -5.52
C VAL A 167 -12.32 10.66 -6.28
N MET A 168 -12.56 9.35 -6.06
CA MET A 168 -11.90 8.28 -6.80
C MET A 168 -12.14 8.38 -8.31
N LYS A 169 -13.36 8.64 -8.74
CA LYS A 169 -13.68 8.86 -10.17
C LYS A 169 -12.88 10.01 -10.79
N VAL A 170 -12.71 11.11 -10.06
CA VAL A 170 -11.86 12.22 -10.53
C VAL A 170 -10.40 11.78 -10.63
N MET A 171 -9.90 11.02 -9.66
CA MET A 171 -8.52 10.51 -9.66
C MET A 171 -8.29 9.52 -10.82
N GLU A 172 -9.23 8.61 -11.06
CA GLU A 172 -9.23 7.68 -12.19
C GLU A 172 -9.15 8.45 -13.50
N PHE A 173 -10.07 9.39 -13.71
CA PHE A 173 -10.13 10.21 -14.91
C PHE A 173 -8.85 11.02 -15.16
N VAL A 174 -8.31 11.65 -14.13
CA VAL A 174 -7.06 12.43 -14.24
C VAL A 174 -5.85 11.53 -14.50
N SER A 175 -5.88 10.30 -14.02
CA SER A 175 -4.83 9.32 -14.26
C SER A 175 -4.90 8.76 -15.68
N ASN A 176 -6.06 8.28 -16.07
CA ASN A 176 -6.36 7.72 -17.37
C ASN A 176 -7.88 7.84 -17.63
N PRO A 177 -8.34 8.63 -18.59
CA PRO A 177 -9.76 8.76 -18.90
C PRO A 177 -10.46 7.43 -19.18
N ALA A 178 -9.75 6.45 -19.75
CA ALA A 178 -10.30 5.14 -20.07
C ALA A 178 -10.83 4.38 -18.84
N LEU A 179 -10.35 4.69 -17.65
CA LEU A 179 -10.84 4.07 -16.41
C LEU A 179 -12.29 4.38 -16.10
N LEU A 180 -12.83 5.50 -16.61
CA LEU A 180 -14.26 5.81 -16.46
C LEU A 180 -15.17 4.96 -17.36
N SER A 181 -14.66 4.29 -18.38
CA SER A 181 -15.46 3.43 -19.26
C SER A 181 -16.11 2.25 -18.54
N ASN A 182 -15.55 1.87 -17.40
CA ASN A 182 -16.08 0.82 -16.53
C ASN A 182 -17.20 1.30 -15.61
N ASP A 183 -17.47 2.60 -15.56
CA ASP A 183 -18.55 3.17 -14.77
C ASP A 183 -19.79 3.36 -15.64
N MET A 184 -20.86 2.63 -15.32
CA MET A 184 -22.14 2.66 -16.04
C MET A 184 -22.71 4.08 -16.17
N ASP A 185 -22.46 4.96 -15.20
CA ASP A 185 -22.96 6.33 -15.20
C ASP A 185 -22.34 7.19 -16.32
N TYR A 186 -21.13 6.84 -16.78
CA TYR A 186 -20.39 7.60 -17.80
C TYR A 186 -20.18 6.85 -19.11
N ALA A 187 -20.49 5.56 -19.18
CA ALA A 187 -20.32 4.73 -20.37
C ALA A 187 -21.10 5.26 -21.60
N PHE A 188 -22.16 6.03 -21.36
CA PHE A 188 -23.03 6.60 -22.42
C PHE A 188 -22.75 8.08 -22.74
N ASP A 189 -21.78 8.73 -22.04
CA ASP A 189 -21.41 10.11 -22.40
C ASP A 189 -20.60 10.10 -23.70
N ARG A 190 -21.17 10.65 -24.78
CA ARG A 190 -20.52 10.75 -26.10
C ARG A 190 -19.14 11.45 -26.03
N ARG A 191 -18.97 12.41 -25.11
CA ARG A 191 -17.71 13.14 -24.93
C ARG A 191 -16.64 12.23 -24.36
N VAL A 192 -16.98 11.39 -23.38
CA VAL A 192 -16.07 10.37 -22.84
C VAL A 192 -15.71 9.37 -23.93
N GLY A 193 -16.69 8.87 -24.70
CA GLY A 193 -16.43 7.99 -25.83
C GLY A 193 -15.46 8.58 -26.85
N ALA A 194 -15.66 9.85 -27.24
CA ALA A 194 -14.76 10.56 -28.16
C ALA A 194 -13.34 10.70 -27.59
N LEU A 195 -13.21 10.96 -26.27
CA LEU A 195 -11.90 11.07 -25.61
C LEU A 195 -11.17 9.72 -25.60
N LEU A 196 -11.90 8.62 -25.33
CA LEU A 196 -11.33 7.26 -25.28
C LEU A 196 -10.85 6.80 -26.67
N LEU A 197 -11.53 7.21 -27.74
CA LEU A 197 -11.11 6.90 -29.11
C LEU A 197 -9.87 7.71 -29.55
N ALA A 198 -9.60 8.85 -28.92
CA ALA A 198 -8.50 9.71 -29.31
C ALA A 198 -7.13 9.25 -28.75
N SER A 199 -7.07 8.81 -27.51
CA SER A 199 -5.84 8.30 -26.86
C SER A 199 -6.14 7.77 -25.44
N ASP A 200 -5.17 7.07 -24.86
CA ASP A 200 -5.23 6.65 -23.43
C ASP A 200 -4.98 7.82 -22.46
N GLY A 201 -4.85 9.03 -23.01
CA GLY A 201 -4.66 10.26 -22.27
C GLY A 201 -3.20 10.71 -22.12
N PRO A 202 -3.02 12.02 -21.97
CA PRO A 202 -1.69 12.66 -22.02
C PRO A 202 -0.70 12.12 -21.00
N LYS A 203 -1.16 11.68 -19.83
CA LYS A 203 -0.27 11.12 -18.79
C LYS A 203 0.33 9.78 -19.20
N ILE A 204 -0.49 8.88 -19.73
CA ILE A 204 -0.03 7.57 -20.20
C ILE A 204 0.96 7.76 -21.36
N ASP A 205 0.62 8.64 -22.32
CA ASP A 205 1.50 8.95 -23.44
C ASP A 205 2.84 9.54 -22.98
N TYR A 206 2.80 10.46 -22.00
CA TYR A 206 4.01 11.02 -21.41
C TYR A 206 4.87 9.95 -20.74
N VAL A 207 4.27 9.10 -19.90
CA VAL A 207 4.95 8.05 -19.16
C VAL A 207 5.61 7.06 -20.12
N CYS A 208 4.91 6.58 -21.14
CA CYS A 208 5.44 5.64 -22.12
C CYS A 208 6.59 6.24 -22.92
N ARG A 209 6.44 7.49 -23.41
CA ARG A 209 7.52 8.20 -24.12
C ARG A 209 8.74 8.35 -23.21
N ARG A 210 8.55 8.81 -21.97
CA ARG A 210 9.65 9.02 -21.03
C ARG A 210 10.36 7.73 -20.64
N ALA A 211 9.62 6.64 -20.49
CA ALA A 211 10.18 5.31 -20.25
C ALA A 211 11.09 4.87 -21.40
N ARG A 212 10.65 5.06 -22.65
CA ARG A 212 11.45 4.76 -23.85
C ARG A 212 12.74 5.58 -23.92
N GLU A 213 12.65 6.88 -23.66
CA GLU A 213 13.83 7.77 -23.60
C GLU A 213 14.85 7.30 -22.56
N LEU A 214 14.38 6.93 -21.37
CA LEU A 214 15.25 6.46 -20.28
C LEU A 214 15.86 5.10 -20.61
N ALA A 215 15.07 4.17 -21.14
CA ALA A 215 15.55 2.85 -21.56
C ALA A 215 16.61 2.96 -22.67
N ALA A 216 16.37 3.83 -23.67
CA ALA A 216 17.35 4.11 -24.72
C ALA A 216 18.66 4.70 -24.16
N ALA A 217 18.61 5.41 -23.04
CA ALA A 217 19.78 5.90 -22.30
C ALA A 217 20.38 4.83 -21.34
N GLY A 218 20.00 3.55 -21.46
CA GLY A 218 20.50 2.44 -20.65
C GLY A 218 20.04 2.44 -19.18
N LYS A 219 18.99 3.20 -18.86
CA LYS A 219 18.47 3.29 -17.48
C LYS A 219 17.35 2.27 -17.24
N LYS A 220 17.34 1.67 -16.06
CA LYS A 220 16.19 0.89 -15.57
C LYS A 220 15.09 1.82 -15.12
N VAL A 221 13.84 1.49 -15.46
CA VAL A 221 12.66 2.31 -15.17
C VAL A 221 11.67 1.51 -14.36
N ILE A 222 11.19 2.08 -13.25
CA ILE A 222 10.08 1.55 -12.47
C ILE A 222 8.95 2.56 -12.55
N ILE A 223 7.76 2.11 -12.93
CA ILE A 223 6.57 2.94 -13.05
C ILE A 223 5.54 2.49 -12.01
N TRP A 224 5.08 3.42 -11.19
CA TRP A 224 4.06 3.18 -10.18
C TRP A 224 2.72 3.78 -10.60
N SER A 225 1.65 3.01 -10.42
CA SER A 225 0.28 3.49 -10.57
C SER A 225 -0.58 3.03 -9.40
N SER A 226 -1.55 3.85 -9.00
CA SER A 226 -2.58 3.47 -8.01
C SER A 226 -3.68 2.60 -8.61
N PHE A 227 -3.71 2.43 -9.94
CA PHE A 227 -4.76 1.72 -10.68
C PHE A 227 -4.16 0.54 -11.43
N VAL A 228 -4.65 -0.67 -11.15
CA VAL A 228 -4.18 -1.92 -11.75
C VAL A 228 -4.26 -1.87 -13.27
N GLN A 229 -5.38 -1.41 -13.83
CA GLN A 229 -5.56 -1.30 -15.28
C GLN A 229 -4.52 -0.42 -15.96
N ASN A 230 -4.05 0.65 -15.29
CA ASN A 230 -2.95 1.46 -15.83
C ASN A 230 -1.62 0.70 -15.81
N VAL A 231 -1.39 -0.14 -14.79
CA VAL A 231 -0.18 -0.96 -14.70
C VAL A 231 -0.12 -1.93 -15.89
N GLU A 232 -1.22 -2.64 -16.14
CA GLU A 232 -1.36 -3.60 -17.26
C GLU A 232 -1.23 -2.89 -18.61
N LEU A 233 -1.94 -1.75 -18.79
CA LEU A 233 -1.89 -0.96 -20.03
C LEU A 233 -0.48 -0.45 -20.34
N ILE A 234 0.22 0.09 -19.35
CA ILE A 234 1.58 0.62 -19.51
C ILE A 234 2.55 -0.52 -19.86
N ALA A 235 2.44 -1.68 -19.20
CA ALA A 235 3.24 -2.85 -19.50
C ALA A 235 3.01 -3.34 -20.94
N LEU A 236 1.73 -3.41 -21.38
CA LEU A 236 1.37 -3.76 -22.75
C LEU A 236 1.99 -2.79 -23.77
N ARG A 237 1.90 -1.47 -23.51
CA ARG A 237 2.46 -0.44 -24.39
C ARG A 237 4.00 -0.41 -24.44
N LEU A 238 4.65 -0.94 -23.44
CA LEU A 238 6.11 -1.04 -23.32
C LEU A 238 6.62 -2.47 -23.49
N SER A 239 5.79 -3.37 -24.00
CA SER A 239 6.13 -4.79 -24.19
C SER A 239 7.34 -5.01 -25.10
N ASP A 240 7.53 -4.12 -26.08
CA ASP A 240 8.72 -4.09 -26.95
C ASP A 240 10.03 -3.79 -26.20
N LEU A 241 9.96 -3.24 -24.99
CA LEU A 241 11.10 -3.04 -24.09
C LEU A 241 11.26 -4.15 -23.04
N GLY A 242 10.46 -5.23 -23.12
CA GLY A 242 10.43 -6.29 -22.12
C GLY A 242 9.83 -5.84 -20.78
N ALA A 243 8.85 -4.92 -20.83
CA ALA A 243 8.20 -4.44 -19.61
C ALA A 243 7.31 -5.53 -19.01
N GLU A 244 7.48 -5.76 -17.73
CA GLU A 244 6.66 -6.66 -16.91
C GLU A 244 5.92 -5.88 -15.83
N PHE A 245 4.92 -6.47 -15.21
CA PHE A 245 4.13 -5.82 -14.18
C PHE A 245 3.85 -6.72 -12.98
N ILE A 246 3.62 -6.10 -11.84
CA ILE A 246 3.21 -6.77 -10.62
C ILE A 246 2.10 -5.98 -9.92
N HIS A 247 1.07 -6.68 -9.47
CA HIS A 247 0.00 -6.14 -8.63
C HIS A 247 -0.63 -7.27 -7.80
N GLY A 248 -1.53 -6.95 -6.87
CA GLY A 248 -2.09 -7.93 -5.95
C GLY A 248 -2.98 -9.02 -6.57
N GLY A 249 -3.33 -8.91 -7.85
CA GLY A 249 -4.08 -9.93 -8.61
C GLY A 249 -3.20 -10.86 -9.46
N VAL A 250 -1.88 -10.60 -9.51
CA VAL A 250 -0.93 -11.51 -10.19
C VAL A 250 -0.76 -12.75 -9.33
N ASP A 251 -0.92 -13.93 -9.93
CA ASP A 251 -0.70 -15.19 -9.23
C ASP A 251 0.74 -15.27 -8.72
N ALA A 252 0.88 -15.59 -7.45
CA ALA A 252 2.19 -15.68 -6.81
C ALA A 252 2.99 -16.92 -7.24
N GLY A 253 2.44 -17.76 -8.12
CA GLY A 253 3.04 -19.05 -8.50
C GLY A 253 2.93 -20.09 -7.39
N ASP A 254 3.45 -21.29 -7.65
CA ASP A 254 3.47 -22.36 -6.66
C ASP A 254 4.35 -21.98 -5.47
N GLU A 255 3.91 -22.27 -4.23
CA GLU A 255 4.62 -21.91 -3.00
C GLU A 255 6.06 -22.47 -2.93
N ASN A 256 6.38 -23.44 -3.79
CA ASN A 256 7.67 -24.12 -3.86
C ASN A 256 8.64 -23.50 -4.90
N ASP A 257 8.22 -22.53 -5.68
CA ASP A 257 9.01 -21.99 -6.78
C ASP A 257 9.58 -20.60 -6.43
N PHE A 258 10.51 -20.57 -5.48
CA PHE A 258 11.22 -19.34 -5.09
C PHE A 258 12.23 -18.84 -6.14
N ASP A 259 12.59 -19.64 -7.13
CA ASP A 259 13.63 -19.34 -8.11
C ASP A 259 13.11 -18.67 -9.39
N THR A 260 11.79 -18.57 -9.59
CA THR A 260 11.17 -18.02 -10.81
C THR A 260 10.57 -16.62 -10.65
N ARG A 261 10.96 -15.88 -9.60
CA ARG A 261 10.47 -14.52 -9.35
C ARG A 261 11.53 -13.46 -9.57
#